data_0a136cd75d6c8419e72a3af5d5f34900
#
_entry.id   0a136cd75d6c8419e72a3af5d5f34900
#
_cell.length_a   1.000
_cell.length_b   1.000
_cell.length_c   1.000
_cell.angle_alpha   90.00
_cell.angle_beta   90.00
_cell.angle_gamma   90.00
#
_symmetry.space_group_name_H-M   'P 1'
#
loop_
_entity.id
_entity.type
_entity.pdbx_description
1 polymer ?
#
loop_
_entity_poly.entity_id
_entity_poly.type
_entity_poly.pdbx_seq_one_letter_code
_entity_poly.pdbx_strand_id
1 'polypeptide(L)'
;MNYKQQLAVVQGLSIQADTQTRMDCPFCNGRNTFSVDTTDNKLSWYCFHASCSAKGKKEGEKNMQYVERVFHGNKELHIEDINFKIPDSFQSIYSNEKAMRWLSNNNCWESWSWGRADFKYDVKQDRVVFLVKNRISHKIVGAVGRALNKNDFPKWFMYGNKDVPFKCGECNDAVIVEDCPSACAVSNILTGISIMGTKLKDIQKSHLKPYKNLYICLDRDATTKAYDMAKDLRSSGFDNVIVKPLEDDLKYYNLSLIHI
;
A
#
# COMPACT_ATOMS: atom_id res chain seq x y z
N MET A 1 5.24 -17.61 -26.17
CA MET A 1 3.77 -17.46 -26.08
C MET A 1 3.38 -16.02 -26.34
N ASN A 2 2.35 -15.79 -27.19
CA ASN A 2 1.88 -14.42 -27.42
C ASN A 2 0.90 -13.97 -26.32
N TYR A 3 0.52 -12.67 -26.32
CA TYR A 3 -0.35 -12.08 -25.30
C TYR A 3 -1.71 -12.81 -25.17
N LYS A 4 -2.37 -13.17 -26.29
CA LYS A 4 -3.68 -13.84 -26.25
C LYS A 4 -3.62 -15.22 -25.59
N GLN A 5 -2.55 -15.96 -25.85
CA GLN A 5 -2.32 -17.27 -25.24
C GLN A 5 -2.04 -17.14 -23.73
N GLN A 6 -1.22 -16.15 -23.33
CA GLN A 6 -0.98 -15.89 -21.93
C GLN A 6 -2.27 -15.50 -21.20
N LEU A 7 -3.05 -14.60 -21.78
CA LEU A 7 -4.33 -14.15 -21.21
C LEU A 7 -5.30 -15.33 -20.99
N ALA A 8 -5.42 -16.23 -21.97
CA ALA A 8 -6.29 -17.40 -21.84
C ALA A 8 -5.87 -18.31 -20.68
N VAL A 9 -4.58 -18.57 -20.53
CA VAL A 9 -4.06 -19.34 -19.40
C VAL A 9 -4.36 -18.65 -18.07
N VAL A 10 -4.09 -17.34 -17.95
CA VAL A 10 -4.29 -16.60 -16.71
C VAL A 10 -5.77 -16.50 -16.33
N GLN A 11 -6.68 -16.35 -17.31
CA GLN A 11 -8.13 -16.36 -17.07
C GLN A 11 -8.66 -17.73 -16.64
N GLY A 12 -7.97 -18.82 -16.97
CA GLY A 12 -8.28 -20.18 -16.49
C GLY A 12 -7.80 -20.49 -15.07
N LEU A 13 -7.02 -19.59 -14.44
CA LEU A 13 -6.57 -19.77 -13.07
C LEU A 13 -7.68 -19.41 -12.08
N SER A 14 -7.88 -20.25 -11.05
CA SER A 14 -8.82 -19.97 -9.96
C SER A 14 -8.23 -18.93 -9.01
N ILE A 15 -8.39 -17.64 -9.34
CA ILE A 15 -7.87 -16.52 -8.57
C ILE A 15 -9.05 -15.76 -7.98
N GLN A 16 -8.97 -15.45 -6.70
CA GLN A 16 -9.98 -14.66 -6.01
C GLN A 16 -9.98 -13.21 -6.56
N ALA A 17 -11.18 -12.63 -6.75
CA ALA A 17 -11.31 -11.23 -7.15
C ALA A 17 -10.74 -10.29 -6.08
N ASP A 18 -10.29 -9.11 -6.53
CA ASP A 18 -9.71 -8.05 -5.70
C ASP A 18 -8.50 -8.48 -4.84
N THR A 19 -7.71 -9.44 -5.36
CA THR A 19 -6.53 -9.93 -4.67
C THR A 19 -5.28 -9.85 -5.54
N GLN A 20 -4.13 -9.80 -4.89
CA GLN A 20 -2.84 -10.08 -5.51
C GLN A 20 -2.34 -11.44 -5.02
N THR A 21 -2.22 -12.39 -5.93
CA THR A 21 -1.80 -13.75 -5.61
C THR A 21 -0.43 -14.03 -6.23
N ARG A 22 0.42 -14.75 -5.51
CA ARG A 22 1.71 -15.23 -6.01
C ARG A 22 1.72 -16.75 -6.02
N MET A 23 2.20 -17.33 -7.12
CA MET A 23 2.18 -18.78 -7.37
C MET A 23 3.35 -19.21 -8.24
N ASP A 24 3.47 -20.49 -8.46
CA ASP A 24 4.39 -21.05 -9.44
C ASP A 24 3.99 -20.60 -10.84
N CYS A 25 4.98 -20.28 -11.67
CA CYS A 25 4.69 -19.73 -12.99
C CYS A 25 4.16 -20.79 -13.95
N PRO A 26 2.95 -20.63 -14.53
CA PRO A 26 2.39 -21.62 -15.47
C PRO A 26 3.10 -21.61 -16.83
N PHE A 27 4.04 -20.69 -17.05
CA PHE A 27 4.74 -20.54 -18.34
C PHE A 27 6.20 -21.04 -18.29
N CYS A 28 6.85 -20.96 -17.13
CA CYS A 28 8.25 -21.38 -16.99
C CYS A 28 8.50 -22.31 -15.80
N ASN A 29 7.46 -22.70 -15.07
CA ASN A 29 7.53 -23.53 -13.86
C ASN A 29 8.42 -22.97 -12.74
N GLY A 30 8.79 -21.68 -12.79
CA GLY A 30 9.54 -21.01 -11.73
C GLY A 30 8.73 -20.99 -10.44
N ARG A 31 9.30 -21.50 -9.34
CA ARG A 31 8.63 -21.59 -8.05
C ARG A 31 8.36 -20.20 -7.49
N ASN A 32 7.09 -19.91 -7.16
CA ASN A 32 6.64 -18.66 -6.53
C ASN A 32 7.12 -17.39 -7.27
N THR A 33 7.29 -17.46 -8.59
CA THR A 33 7.78 -16.34 -9.41
C THR A 33 6.70 -15.61 -10.18
N PHE A 34 5.46 -16.11 -10.19
CA PHE A 34 4.37 -15.54 -10.96
C PHE A 34 3.39 -14.79 -10.06
N SER A 35 3.17 -13.52 -10.34
CA SER A 35 2.20 -12.68 -9.64
C SER A 35 1.02 -12.39 -10.56
N VAL A 36 -0.18 -12.56 -10.03
CA VAL A 36 -1.43 -12.12 -10.66
C VAL A 36 -2.13 -11.15 -9.73
N ASP A 37 -2.56 -10.03 -10.28
CA ASP A 37 -3.27 -8.97 -9.57
C ASP A 37 -4.63 -8.76 -10.25
N THR A 38 -5.70 -8.94 -9.47
CA THR A 38 -7.09 -8.77 -9.92
C THR A 38 -7.75 -7.53 -9.30
N THR A 39 -6.97 -6.64 -8.67
CA THR A 39 -7.48 -5.43 -8.03
C THR A 39 -7.91 -4.37 -9.06
N ASP A 40 -8.79 -3.44 -8.66
CA ASP A 40 -9.27 -2.32 -9.48
C ASP A 40 -9.97 -2.75 -10.78
N ASN A 41 -10.68 -3.88 -10.78
CA ASN A 41 -11.32 -4.42 -11.98
C ASN A 41 -10.35 -4.60 -13.17
N LYS A 42 -9.10 -4.94 -12.87
CA LYS A 42 -8.03 -5.20 -13.81
C LYS A 42 -7.50 -6.60 -13.57
N LEU A 43 -7.04 -7.23 -14.62
CA LEU A 43 -6.28 -8.46 -14.54
C LEU A 43 -4.87 -8.15 -15.04
N SER A 44 -3.87 -8.20 -14.15
CA SER A 44 -2.49 -8.05 -14.54
C SER A 44 -1.65 -9.22 -14.04
N TRP A 45 -0.63 -9.59 -14.81
CA TRP A 45 0.26 -10.67 -14.45
C TRP A 45 1.69 -10.37 -14.85
N TYR A 46 2.61 -10.90 -14.06
CA TYR A 46 4.04 -10.75 -14.27
C TYR A 46 4.82 -11.93 -13.69
N CYS A 47 5.78 -12.46 -14.45
CA CYS A 47 6.73 -13.43 -13.93
C CYS A 47 8.06 -12.75 -13.60
N PHE A 48 8.55 -12.98 -12.39
CA PHE A 48 9.83 -12.42 -11.89
C PHE A 48 11.04 -13.32 -12.22
N HIS A 49 10.83 -14.44 -12.90
CA HIS A 49 11.93 -15.30 -13.33
C HIS A 49 12.67 -14.69 -14.51
N ALA A 50 13.99 -14.54 -14.42
CA ALA A 50 14.82 -13.78 -15.38
C ALA A 50 14.68 -14.24 -16.84
N SER A 51 14.46 -15.54 -17.08
CA SER A 51 14.30 -16.12 -18.43
C SER A 51 12.85 -16.18 -18.91
N CYS A 52 11.87 -15.66 -18.13
CA CYS A 52 10.46 -15.72 -18.48
C CYS A 52 9.93 -14.36 -18.92
N SER A 53 9.34 -14.32 -20.10
CA SER A 53 8.74 -13.09 -20.66
C SER A 53 7.25 -12.95 -20.37
N ALA A 54 6.67 -13.78 -19.47
CA ALA A 54 5.25 -13.76 -19.17
C ALA A 54 4.88 -12.47 -18.42
N LYS A 55 4.16 -11.59 -19.09
CA LYS A 55 3.61 -10.36 -18.55
C LYS A 55 2.43 -9.87 -19.38
N GLY A 56 1.48 -9.23 -18.74
CA GLY A 56 0.36 -8.62 -19.45
C GLY A 56 -0.60 -7.92 -18.50
N LYS A 57 -1.55 -7.20 -19.11
CA LYS A 57 -2.61 -6.47 -18.41
C LYS A 57 -3.86 -6.49 -19.30
N LYS A 58 -5.00 -6.76 -18.70
CA LYS A 58 -6.32 -6.60 -19.31
C LYS A 58 -7.13 -5.65 -18.41
N GLU A 59 -7.62 -4.57 -18.96
CA GLU A 59 -8.60 -3.73 -18.27
C GLU A 59 -9.95 -4.42 -18.32
N GLY A 60 -10.63 -4.51 -17.18
CA GLY A 60 -12.00 -4.98 -17.12
C GLY A 60 -12.93 -3.97 -17.76
N GLU A 61 -14.09 -4.43 -18.26
CA GLU A 61 -15.18 -3.53 -18.61
C GLU A 61 -15.62 -2.84 -17.32
N LYS A 62 -15.75 -1.51 -17.35
CA LYS A 62 -16.24 -0.73 -16.21
C LYS A 62 -17.68 -1.17 -15.93
N ASN A 63 -17.85 -2.05 -14.96
CA ASN A 63 -19.15 -2.52 -14.55
C ASN A 63 -19.93 -1.33 -13.95
N MET A 64 -21.23 -1.19 -14.29
CA MET A 64 -22.13 -0.17 -13.74
C MET A 64 -22.09 -0.13 -12.20
N GLN A 65 -21.94 -1.28 -11.55
CA GLN A 65 -21.77 -1.35 -10.09
C GLN A 65 -20.47 -0.66 -9.59
N TYR A 66 -19.41 -0.67 -10.39
CA TYR A 66 -18.17 0.07 -10.06
C TYR A 66 -18.41 1.58 -10.23
N VAL A 67 -19.08 1.99 -11.29
CA VAL A 67 -19.46 3.39 -11.54
C VAL A 67 -20.41 3.90 -10.45
N GLU A 68 -21.40 3.12 -10.04
CA GLU A 68 -22.28 3.46 -8.91
C GLU A 68 -21.53 3.60 -7.58
N ARG A 69 -20.54 2.72 -7.31
CA ARG A 69 -19.69 2.83 -6.12
C ARG A 69 -18.85 4.11 -6.09
N VAL A 70 -18.40 4.57 -7.25
CA VAL A 70 -17.54 5.76 -7.38
C VAL A 70 -18.37 7.06 -7.41
N PHE A 71 -19.53 7.08 -8.09
CA PHE A 71 -20.35 8.28 -8.31
C PHE A 71 -21.44 8.53 -7.25
N HIS A 72 -21.99 7.50 -6.63
CA HIS A 72 -22.95 7.66 -5.53
C HIS A 72 -22.29 7.68 -4.15
N GLY A 73 -21.15 8.35 -4.05
CA GLY A 73 -20.27 8.45 -2.90
C GLY A 73 -20.83 9.12 -1.63
N ASN A 74 -22.13 8.99 -1.35
CA ASN A 74 -22.72 9.27 -0.04
C ASN A 74 -23.14 8.00 0.72
N LYS A 75 -22.99 6.82 0.16
CA LYS A 75 -22.82 5.64 0.98
C LYS A 75 -21.34 5.61 1.37
N GLU A 76 -21.03 5.97 2.61
CA GLU A 76 -19.81 5.49 3.26
C GLU A 76 -19.65 4.05 2.77
N LEU A 77 -18.60 3.80 2.01
CA LEU A 77 -18.23 2.41 1.71
C LEU A 77 -18.04 1.81 3.10
N HIS A 78 -19.08 1.15 3.58
CA HIS A 78 -18.97 0.29 4.72
C HIS A 78 -17.92 -0.74 4.28
N ILE A 79 -16.67 -0.46 4.63
CA ILE A 79 -15.61 -1.47 4.73
C ILE A 79 -16.00 -2.26 5.99
N GLU A 80 -17.28 -2.57 6.08
CA GLU A 80 -17.84 -3.52 6.99
C GLU A 80 -17.38 -4.86 6.43
N ASP A 81 -16.52 -5.50 7.21
CA ASP A 81 -16.17 -6.90 7.09
C ASP A 81 -15.15 -7.31 6.03
N ILE A 82 -14.07 -6.54 5.87
CA ILE A 82 -12.83 -7.21 5.52
C ILE A 82 -12.42 -7.99 6.78
N ASN A 83 -12.85 -9.24 6.84
CA ASN A 83 -12.51 -10.13 7.94
C ASN A 83 -11.05 -10.58 7.77
N PHE A 84 -10.11 -9.63 7.97
CA PHE A 84 -8.69 -9.92 7.89
C PHE A 84 -8.29 -10.74 9.12
N LYS A 85 -8.01 -12.01 8.91
CA LYS A 85 -7.45 -12.86 9.94
C LYS A 85 -5.93 -12.64 9.98
N ILE A 86 -5.44 -12.20 11.14
CA ILE A 86 -3.99 -12.06 11.36
C ILE A 86 -3.36 -13.45 11.23
N PRO A 87 -2.35 -13.64 10.36
CA PRO A 87 -1.66 -14.91 10.22
C PRO A 87 -1.00 -15.36 11.53
N ASP A 88 -1.04 -16.66 11.80
CA ASP A 88 -0.41 -17.24 12.99
C ASP A 88 1.12 -17.04 13.02
N SER A 89 1.74 -16.78 11.86
CA SER A 89 3.15 -16.44 11.73
C SER A 89 3.53 -15.03 12.23
N PHE A 90 2.51 -14.19 12.54
CA PHE A 90 2.76 -12.83 13.05
C PHE A 90 3.01 -12.87 14.56
N GLN A 91 4.25 -12.73 14.93
CA GLN A 91 4.69 -12.68 16.32
C GLN A 91 4.87 -11.23 16.81
N SER A 92 5.14 -11.08 18.10
CA SER A 92 5.53 -9.80 18.68
C SER A 92 6.77 -9.26 17.96
N ILE A 93 6.82 -7.95 17.72
CA ILE A 93 7.99 -7.30 17.12
C ILE A 93 9.25 -7.48 17.99
N TYR A 94 9.10 -7.64 19.30
CA TYR A 94 10.19 -7.89 20.25
C TYR A 94 10.83 -9.27 20.10
N SER A 95 10.20 -10.20 19.39
CA SER A 95 10.78 -11.53 19.16
C SER A 95 11.95 -11.53 18.18
N ASN A 96 12.21 -10.40 17.50
CA ASN A 96 13.26 -10.31 16.50
C ASN A 96 14.04 -8.99 16.57
N GLU A 97 15.29 -9.07 17.04
CA GLU A 97 16.17 -7.90 17.20
C GLU A 97 16.47 -7.18 15.89
N LYS A 98 16.61 -7.94 14.77
CA LYS A 98 16.84 -7.37 13.44
C LYS A 98 15.65 -6.53 12.99
N ALA A 99 14.42 -6.99 13.27
CA ALA A 99 13.19 -6.26 12.97
C ALA A 99 13.09 -4.97 13.81
N MET A 100 13.40 -5.04 15.10
CA MET A 100 13.42 -3.85 15.97
C MET A 100 14.45 -2.82 15.50
N ARG A 101 15.66 -3.28 15.18
CA ARG A 101 16.73 -2.41 14.66
C ARG A 101 16.34 -1.77 13.33
N TRP A 102 15.65 -2.52 12.46
CA TRP A 102 15.17 -1.98 11.20
C TRP A 102 14.13 -0.88 11.42
N LEU A 103 13.16 -1.05 12.32
CA LEU A 103 12.18 -0.01 12.68
C LEU A 103 12.85 1.25 13.24
N SER A 104 13.83 1.08 14.11
CA SER A 104 14.60 2.21 14.66
C SER A 104 15.34 2.98 13.57
N ASN A 105 16.04 2.29 12.67
CA ASN A 105 16.80 2.89 11.57
C ASN A 105 15.92 3.57 10.50
N ASN A 106 14.61 3.32 10.51
CA ASN A 106 13.65 3.93 9.58
C ASN A 106 12.67 4.88 10.30
N ASN A 107 13.02 5.38 11.48
CA ASN A 107 12.24 6.34 12.27
C ASN A 107 10.79 5.90 12.56
N CYS A 108 10.55 4.58 12.68
CA CYS A 108 9.22 4.04 12.97
C CYS A 108 8.98 3.86 14.48
N TRP A 109 10.04 3.76 15.30
CA TRP A 109 9.93 3.35 16.69
C TRP A 109 9.12 4.31 17.55
N GLU A 110 9.27 5.60 17.29
CA GLU A 110 8.55 6.64 18.03
C GLU A 110 7.04 6.54 17.81
N SER A 111 6.59 6.28 16.56
CA SER A 111 5.18 6.11 16.25
C SER A 111 4.55 4.92 16.98
N TRP A 112 5.34 3.87 17.23
CA TRP A 112 4.90 2.72 18.01
C TRP A 112 4.83 3.03 19.50
N SER A 113 5.84 3.69 20.07
CA SER A 113 5.87 4.04 21.50
C SER A 113 4.71 4.95 21.91
N TRP A 114 4.20 5.74 20.97
CA TRP A 114 3.05 6.61 21.16
C TRP A 114 1.70 5.95 20.78
N GLY A 115 1.71 4.65 20.46
CA GLY A 115 0.51 3.90 20.08
C GLY A 115 -0.13 4.30 18.74
N ARG A 116 0.62 5.03 17.86
CA ARG A 116 0.11 5.52 16.56
C ARG A 116 0.20 4.48 15.46
N ALA A 117 1.07 3.49 15.61
CA ALA A 117 1.24 2.37 14.70
C ALA A 117 1.44 1.06 15.45
N ASP A 118 0.97 -0.04 14.87
CA ASP A 118 1.17 -1.39 15.39
C ASP A 118 2.04 -2.20 14.46
N PHE A 119 3.07 -2.83 15.01
CA PHE A 119 4.01 -3.67 14.28
C PHE A 119 3.99 -5.11 14.76
N LYS A 120 4.22 -6.01 13.83
CA LYS A 120 4.45 -7.43 14.06
C LYS A 120 5.69 -7.89 13.30
N TYR A 121 6.15 -9.07 13.62
CA TYR A 121 7.18 -9.77 12.87
C TYR A 121 6.60 -11.04 12.28
N ASP A 122 6.68 -11.20 10.96
CA ASP A 122 6.32 -12.44 10.27
C ASP A 122 7.51 -13.39 10.24
N VAL A 123 7.49 -14.40 11.11
CA VAL A 123 8.57 -15.38 11.22
C VAL A 123 8.70 -16.29 10.00
N LYS A 124 7.60 -16.46 9.24
CA LYS A 124 7.58 -17.30 8.06
C LYS A 124 8.25 -16.66 6.84
N GLN A 125 8.11 -15.34 6.72
CA GLN A 125 8.59 -14.58 5.57
C GLN A 125 9.74 -13.60 5.90
N ASP A 126 10.24 -13.61 7.14
CA ASP A 126 11.27 -12.68 7.65
C ASP A 126 10.96 -11.21 7.32
N ARG A 127 9.78 -10.72 7.78
CA ARG A 127 9.29 -9.37 7.47
C ARG A 127 8.91 -8.59 8.71
N VAL A 128 9.23 -7.32 8.70
CA VAL A 128 8.55 -6.34 9.57
C VAL A 128 7.17 -6.09 9.00
N VAL A 129 6.14 -6.17 9.82
CA VAL A 129 4.74 -6.07 9.40
C VAL A 129 4.09 -4.86 10.06
N PHE A 130 3.51 -3.98 9.24
CA PHE A 130 2.71 -2.82 9.63
C PHE A 130 1.24 -3.21 9.55
N LEU A 131 0.51 -3.15 10.66
CA LEU A 131 -0.91 -3.47 10.67
C LEU A 131 -1.73 -2.30 10.14
N VAL A 132 -2.60 -2.56 9.16
CA VAL A 132 -3.49 -1.57 8.57
C VAL A 132 -4.82 -1.61 9.30
N LYS A 133 -5.22 -0.47 9.87
CA LYS A 133 -6.49 -0.34 10.60
C LYS A 133 -7.50 0.48 9.80
N ASN A 134 -8.75 0.07 9.85
CA ASN A 134 -9.85 0.92 9.40
C ASN A 134 -9.94 2.16 10.30
N ARG A 135 -10.10 3.34 9.71
CA ARG A 135 -10.12 4.62 10.43
C ARG A 135 -11.31 4.74 11.40
N ILE A 136 -12.46 4.18 11.05
CA ILE A 136 -13.71 4.34 11.81
C ILE A 136 -13.83 3.24 12.85
N SER A 137 -13.71 1.98 12.43
CA SER A 137 -13.91 0.83 13.32
C SER A 137 -12.69 0.46 14.16
N HIS A 138 -11.51 1.02 13.83
CA HIS A 138 -10.20 0.65 14.40
C HIS A 138 -9.83 -0.84 14.25
N LYS A 139 -10.65 -1.62 13.53
CA LYS A 139 -10.37 -3.04 13.26
C LYS A 139 -9.19 -3.15 12.29
N ILE A 140 -8.40 -4.20 12.46
CA ILE A 140 -7.32 -4.54 11.53
C ILE A 140 -7.95 -5.13 10.27
N VAL A 141 -7.67 -4.50 9.12
CA VAL A 141 -8.25 -4.86 7.81
C VAL A 141 -7.21 -5.35 6.80
N GLY A 142 -5.96 -5.32 7.18
CA GLY A 142 -4.84 -5.79 6.37
C GLY A 142 -3.52 -5.57 7.06
N ALA A 143 -2.45 -5.87 6.36
CA ALA A 143 -1.09 -5.59 6.82
C ALA A 143 -0.13 -5.42 5.64
N VAL A 144 0.98 -4.73 5.88
CA VAL A 144 2.05 -4.51 4.91
C VAL A 144 3.35 -5.05 5.47
N GLY A 145 3.99 -6.00 4.79
CA GLY A 145 5.24 -6.62 5.22
C GLY A 145 6.44 -6.10 4.44
N ARG A 146 7.48 -5.64 5.14
CA ARG A 146 8.78 -5.27 4.59
C ARG A 146 9.78 -6.39 4.78
N ALA A 147 10.38 -6.89 3.71
CA ALA A 147 11.46 -7.88 3.78
C ALA A 147 12.68 -7.32 4.51
N LEU A 148 13.22 -8.09 5.46
CA LEU A 148 14.42 -7.72 6.22
C LEU A 148 15.70 -8.04 5.46
N ASN A 149 15.68 -9.01 4.56
CA ASN A 149 16.79 -9.31 3.69
C ASN A 149 16.65 -8.57 2.35
N LYS A 150 17.76 -8.02 1.85
CA LYS A 150 17.78 -7.28 0.58
C LYS A 150 17.41 -8.15 -0.64
N ASN A 151 17.65 -9.45 -0.54
CA ASN A 151 17.42 -10.42 -1.61
C ASN A 151 16.01 -11.01 -1.61
N ASP A 152 15.20 -10.72 -0.58
CA ASP A 152 13.84 -11.26 -0.49
C ASP A 152 12.88 -10.42 -1.33
N PHE A 153 12.17 -11.09 -2.23
CA PHE A 153 11.17 -10.46 -3.08
C PHE A 153 9.77 -10.99 -2.79
N PRO A 154 8.75 -10.14 -2.93
CA PRO A 154 8.86 -8.70 -3.18
C PRO A 154 9.38 -7.96 -1.94
N LYS A 155 10.06 -6.83 -2.15
CA LYS A 155 10.55 -5.94 -1.08
C LYS A 155 9.42 -5.55 -0.11
N TRP A 156 8.24 -5.23 -0.64
CA TRP A 156 7.01 -4.98 0.08
C TRP A 156 5.96 -6.02 -0.28
N PHE A 157 5.28 -6.58 0.70
CA PHE A 157 4.23 -7.58 0.52
C PHE A 157 2.95 -7.14 1.24
N MET A 158 1.82 -7.21 0.53
CA MET A 158 0.51 -6.88 1.11
C MET A 158 -0.18 -8.15 1.59
N TYR A 159 -0.62 -8.14 2.84
CA TYR A 159 -1.50 -9.14 3.42
C TYR A 159 -2.92 -8.57 3.44
N GLY A 160 -3.82 -9.14 2.66
CA GLY A 160 -5.19 -8.65 2.51
C GLY A 160 -5.36 -7.56 1.46
N ASN A 161 -6.37 -6.73 1.60
CA ASN A 161 -6.78 -5.75 0.60
C ASN A 161 -5.94 -4.45 0.67
N LYS A 162 -5.63 -3.86 -0.51
CA LYS A 162 -4.90 -2.60 -0.66
C LYS A 162 -5.79 -1.35 -0.68
N ASP A 163 -7.08 -1.49 -0.48
CA ASP A 163 -8.02 -0.36 -0.63
C ASP A 163 -7.97 0.61 0.54
N VAL A 164 -7.55 0.12 1.71
CA VAL A 164 -7.32 0.96 2.88
C VAL A 164 -5.85 1.35 2.93
N PRO A 165 -5.52 2.65 2.88
CA PRO A 165 -4.14 3.10 3.04
C PRO A 165 -3.68 2.90 4.49
N PHE A 166 -2.38 2.69 4.67
CA PHE A 166 -1.81 2.69 6.02
C PHE A 166 -1.80 4.12 6.56
N LYS A 167 -2.37 4.31 7.76
CA LYS A 167 -2.46 5.60 8.45
C LYS A 167 -1.63 5.58 9.74
N CYS A 168 -0.90 6.67 10.00
CA CYS A 168 -0.18 6.88 11.25
C CYS A 168 -0.31 8.35 11.69
N GLY A 169 -0.75 8.59 12.92
CA GLY A 169 -1.02 9.93 13.45
C GLY A 169 -2.52 10.32 13.42
N GLU A 170 -2.86 11.42 14.13
CA GLU A 170 -4.26 11.85 14.34
C GLU A 170 -4.45 13.38 14.11
N CYS A 171 -3.61 14.00 13.26
CA CYS A 171 -3.74 15.41 12.92
C CYS A 171 -4.83 15.64 11.87
N ASN A 172 -5.36 16.89 11.85
CA ASN A 172 -6.35 17.33 10.85
C ASN A 172 -5.75 17.54 9.46
N ASP A 173 -4.45 17.65 9.37
CA ASP A 173 -3.69 17.74 8.13
C ASP A 173 -2.95 16.42 7.89
N ALA A 174 -2.88 16.01 6.62
CA ALA A 174 -2.25 14.76 6.27
C ALA A 174 -1.19 14.90 5.18
N VAL A 175 -0.20 14.00 5.24
CA VAL A 175 0.80 13.86 4.20
C VAL A 175 0.68 12.48 3.54
N ILE A 176 0.58 12.48 2.23
CA ILE A 176 0.55 11.28 1.39
C ILE A 176 1.98 10.92 1.02
N VAL A 177 2.37 9.70 1.33
CA VAL A 177 3.72 9.14 1.11
C VAL A 177 3.65 7.76 0.45
N GLU A 178 4.79 7.28 -0.05
CA GLU A 178 4.82 5.98 -0.73
C GLU A 178 4.82 4.80 0.22
N ASP A 179 5.58 4.89 1.32
CA ASP A 179 5.83 3.76 2.23
C ASP A 179 5.39 4.02 3.68
N CYS A 180 5.18 2.93 4.41
CA CYS A 180 4.75 2.99 5.81
C CYS A 180 5.77 3.68 6.74
N PRO A 181 7.10 3.49 6.61
CA PRO A 181 8.06 4.21 7.42
C PRO A 181 7.98 5.73 7.29
N SER A 182 7.83 6.25 6.09
CA SER A 182 7.67 7.69 5.87
C SER A 182 6.39 8.22 6.54
N ALA A 183 5.30 7.43 6.53
CA ALA A 183 4.08 7.78 7.25
C ALA A 183 4.29 7.77 8.78
N CYS A 184 5.04 6.81 9.30
CA CYS A 184 5.38 6.74 10.73
C CYS A 184 6.25 7.93 11.16
N ALA A 185 7.26 8.26 10.36
CA ALA A 185 8.21 9.31 10.68
C ALA A 185 7.55 10.68 10.91
N VAL A 186 6.52 11.02 10.13
CA VAL A 186 5.82 12.31 10.24
C VAL A 186 4.70 12.34 11.26
N SER A 187 4.39 11.22 11.89
CA SER A 187 3.17 11.04 12.71
C SER A 187 3.08 11.96 13.94
N ASN A 188 4.18 12.65 14.32
CA ASN A 188 4.21 13.61 15.40
C ASN A 188 3.66 14.98 15.04
N ILE A 189 3.70 15.35 13.75
CA ILE A 189 3.34 16.69 13.26
C ILE A 189 2.18 16.66 12.28
N LEU A 190 2.02 15.57 11.52
CA LEU A 190 0.96 15.38 10.53
C LEU A 190 0.43 13.94 10.61
N THR A 191 -0.75 13.70 10.05
CA THR A 191 -1.18 12.33 9.78
C THR A 191 -0.46 11.79 8.55
N GLY A 192 0.42 10.82 8.72
CA GLY A 192 1.06 10.11 7.60
C GLY A 192 0.11 9.09 6.97
N ILE A 193 -0.03 9.14 5.64
CA ILE A 193 -0.87 8.22 4.86
C ILE A 193 0.00 7.58 3.78
N SER A 194 0.34 6.30 3.97
CA SER A 194 1.03 5.53 2.95
C SER A 194 0.03 4.90 1.98
N ILE A 195 0.18 5.23 0.70
CA ILE A 195 -0.60 4.63 -0.38
C ILE A 195 0.04 3.32 -0.90
N MET A 196 1.18 2.94 -0.30
CA MET A 196 1.90 1.70 -0.62
C MET A 196 2.28 1.59 -2.10
N GLY A 197 2.81 2.68 -2.62
CA GLY A 197 3.23 2.86 -4.00
C GLY A 197 3.15 4.32 -4.44
N THR A 198 3.17 4.56 -5.75
CA THR A 198 3.19 5.90 -6.34
C THR A 198 1.85 6.30 -7.00
N LYS A 199 0.81 5.46 -6.89
CA LYS A 199 -0.50 5.70 -7.49
C LYS A 199 -1.59 5.59 -6.44
N LEU A 200 -2.32 6.67 -6.25
CA LEU A 200 -3.51 6.70 -5.41
C LEU A 200 -4.69 6.04 -6.15
N LYS A 201 -5.38 5.14 -5.49
CA LYS A 201 -6.61 4.52 -6.01
C LYS A 201 -7.82 5.39 -5.72
N ASP A 202 -8.85 5.34 -6.57
CA ASP A 202 -10.09 6.11 -6.33
C ASP A 202 -10.76 5.76 -5.01
N ILE A 203 -10.77 4.47 -4.65
CA ILE A 203 -11.31 4.02 -3.36
C ILE A 203 -10.54 4.60 -2.17
N GLN A 204 -9.22 4.79 -2.29
CA GLN A 204 -8.40 5.37 -1.24
C GLN A 204 -8.68 6.86 -1.03
N LYS A 205 -9.20 7.58 -2.03
CA LYS A 205 -9.55 9.01 -1.92
C LYS A 205 -10.61 9.24 -0.83
N SER A 206 -11.52 8.29 -0.59
CA SER A 206 -12.51 8.40 0.48
C SER A 206 -11.88 8.54 1.87
N HIS A 207 -10.71 7.92 2.09
CA HIS A 207 -9.95 8.02 3.34
C HIS A 207 -9.26 9.37 3.53
N LEU A 208 -9.15 10.17 2.47
CA LEU A 208 -8.53 11.51 2.51
C LEU A 208 -9.52 12.62 2.84
N LYS A 209 -10.83 12.41 2.66
CA LYS A 209 -11.89 13.41 2.89
C LYS A 209 -11.87 14.12 4.24
N PRO A 210 -11.48 13.47 5.37
CA PRO A 210 -11.48 14.11 6.66
C PRO A 210 -10.41 15.16 6.87
N TYR A 211 -9.40 15.22 6.02
CA TYR A 211 -8.25 16.10 6.21
C TYR A 211 -8.48 17.46 5.54
N LYS A 212 -8.10 18.52 6.27
CA LYS A 212 -8.24 19.90 5.81
C LYS A 212 -7.22 20.24 4.74
N ASN A 213 -5.97 19.86 4.97
CA ASN A 213 -4.87 20.07 4.04
C ASN A 213 -4.22 18.73 3.71
N LEU A 214 -3.91 18.51 2.44
CA LEU A 214 -3.21 17.33 1.94
C LEU A 214 -1.87 17.75 1.36
N TYR A 215 -0.80 17.23 1.93
CA TYR A 215 0.54 17.36 1.40
C TYR A 215 0.91 16.08 0.65
N ILE A 216 1.53 16.19 -0.51
CA ILE A 216 2.01 15.03 -1.28
C ILE A 216 3.52 15.06 -1.27
N CYS A 217 4.12 14.09 -0.60
CA CYS A 217 5.56 13.95 -0.40
C CYS A 217 5.99 12.54 -0.86
N LEU A 218 5.97 12.31 -2.17
CA LEU A 218 6.48 11.07 -2.75
C LEU A 218 8.02 11.14 -2.87
N ASP A 219 8.64 9.97 -3.05
CA ASP A 219 10.08 9.86 -3.23
C ASP A 219 10.54 10.68 -4.46
N ARG A 220 11.79 11.10 -4.48
CA ARG A 220 12.34 12.04 -5.48
C ARG A 220 12.10 11.60 -6.93
N ASP A 221 12.22 10.31 -7.22
CA ASP A 221 12.01 9.73 -8.54
C ASP A 221 10.53 9.69 -8.96
N ALA A 222 9.60 9.93 -8.03
CA ALA A 222 8.16 9.99 -8.25
C ALA A 222 7.59 11.42 -8.26
N THR A 223 8.41 12.46 -8.32
CA THR A 223 7.97 13.87 -8.28
C THR A 223 6.90 14.18 -9.35
N THR A 224 7.08 13.73 -10.60
CA THR A 224 6.07 13.93 -11.66
C THR A 224 4.72 13.29 -11.29
N LYS A 225 4.75 12.08 -10.72
CA LYS A 225 3.53 11.38 -10.26
C LYS A 225 2.86 12.12 -9.10
N ALA A 226 3.63 12.81 -8.24
CA ALA A 226 3.08 13.65 -7.18
C ALA A 226 2.26 14.81 -7.75
N TYR A 227 2.73 15.48 -8.80
CA TYR A 227 1.96 16.53 -9.47
C TYR A 227 0.72 15.98 -10.18
N ASP A 228 0.82 14.83 -10.85
CA ASP A 228 -0.34 14.18 -11.47
C ASP A 228 -1.39 13.79 -10.41
N MET A 229 -0.96 13.26 -9.27
CA MET A 229 -1.83 12.95 -8.14
C MET A 229 -2.51 14.21 -7.57
N ALA A 230 -1.77 15.32 -7.43
CA ALA A 230 -2.35 16.58 -6.97
C ALA A 230 -3.43 17.09 -7.93
N LYS A 231 -3.19 17.01 -9.24
CA LYS A 231 -4.16 17.37 -10.26
C LYS A 231 -5.42 16.49 -10.16
N ASP A 232 -5.26 15.19 -10.02
CA ASP A 232 -6.35 14.24 -9.87
C ASP A 232 -7.17 14.47 -8.59
N LEU A 233 -6.52 14.72 -7.45
CA LEU A 233 -7.19 15.05 -6.20
C LEU A 233 -7.98 16.37 -6.30
N ARG A 234 -7.39 17.42 -6.86
CA ARG A 234 -8.10 18.70 -7.07
C ARG A 234 -9.31 18.53 -7.97
N SER A 235 -9.20 17.76 -9.06
CA SER A 235 -10.33 17.44 -9.94
C SER A 235 -11.40 16.58 -9.26
N SER A 236 -11.04 15.88 -8.18
CA SER A 236 -11.94 15.08 -7.32
C SER A 236 -12.56 15.90 -6.16
N GLY A 237 -12.36 17.24 -6.11
CA GLY A 237 -12.97 18.12 -5.12
C GLY A 237 -12.16 18.31 -3.83
N PHE A 238 -10.85 18.04 -3.84
CA PHE A 238 -9.97 18.38 -2.73
C PHE A 238 -9.33 19.76 -2.97
N ASP A 239 -9.70 20.76 -2.19
CA ASP A 239 -9.30 22.15 -2.42
C ASP A 239 -7.85 22.44 -2.01
N ASN A 240 -7.41 21.88 -0.89
CA ASN A 240 -6.12 22.20 -0.30
C ASN A 240 -5.12 21.03 -0.50
N VAL A 241 -4.59 20.92 -1.71
CA VAL A 241 -3.58 19.89 -2.06
C VAL A 241 -2.27 20.57 -2.44
N ILE A 242 -1.20 20.23 -1.74
CA ILE A 242 0.13 20.86 -1.90
C ILE A 242 1.15 19.74 -2.21
N VAL A 243 1.93 19.91 -3.26
CA VAL A 243 3.07 19.04 -3.55
C VAL A 243 4.32 19.61 -2.91
N LYS A 244 5.01 18.80 -2.12
CA LYS A 244 6.32 19.11 -1.54
C LYS A 244 7.36 18.14 -2.10
N PRO A 245 8.13 18.55 -3.10
CA PRO A 245 9.22 17.73 -3.60
C PRO A 245 10.25 17.48 -2.51
N LEU A 246 10.76 16.26 -2.44
CA LEU A 246 11.76 15.85 -1.48
C LEU A 246 13.11 15.62 -2.17
N GLU A 247 14.19 15.88 -1.45
CA GLU A 247 15.56 15.55 -1.89
C GLU A 247 15.93 14.11 -1.54
N ASP A 248 15.33 13.57 -0.46
CA ASP A 248 15.52 12.20 0.04
C ASP A 248 14.18 11.66 0.56
N ASP A 249 14.11 10.36 0.93
CA ASP A 249 12.91 9.77 1.50
C ASP A 249 12.54 10.46 2.82
N LEU A 250 11.25 10.76 2.99
CA LEU A 250 10.76 11.55 4.12
C LEU A 250 11.17 11.00 5.50
N LYS A 251 11.30 9.67 5.62
CA LYS A 251 11.76 9.00 6.83
C LYS A 251 13.19 9.35 7.29
N TYR A 252 14.01 9.95 6.41
CA TYR A 252 15.38 10.35 6.73
C TYR A 252 15.52 11.82 7.10
N TYR A 253 14.46 12.61 6.97
CA TYR A 253 14.48 14.00 7.39
C TYR A 253 14.48 14.13 8.92
N ASN A 254 15.24 15.09 9.43
CA ASN A 254 15.07 15.53 10.81
C ASN A 254 13.80 16.37 10.91
N LEU A 255 12.75 15.80 11.48
CA LEU A 255 11.41 16.41 11.53
C LEU A 255 11.34 17.72 12.32
N SER A 256 12.31 17.99 13.19
CA SER A 256 12.43 19.28 13.88
C SER A 256 12.76 20.44 12.92
N LEU A 257 13.21 20.14 11.69
CA LEU A 257 13.58 21.10 10.65
C LEU A 257 12.59 21.15 9.48
N ILE A 258 11.56 20.32 9.48
CA ILE A 258 10.53 20.35 8.44
C ILE A 258 9.55 21.49 8.74
N HIS A 259 9.78 22.63 8.14
CA HIS A 259 8.78 23.69 8.01
C HIS A 259 7.88 23.34 6.80
N ILE A 260 6.79 22.64 7.06
CA ILE A 260 5.76 22.35 6.05
C ILE A 260 4.78 23.51 5.98
#